data_8a882176b69888324b5c77a95ac29a86
#
_entry.id   8a882176b69888324b5c77a95ac29a86
#
_cell.length_a   1.000
_cell.length_b   1.000
_cell.length_c   1.000
_cell.angle_alpha   90.00
_cell.angle_beta   90.00
_cell.angle_gamma   90.00
#
_symmetry.space_group_name_H-M   'P 1'
#
loop_
_entity.id
_entity.type
_entity.pdbx_description
1 polymer ?
#
loop_
_entity_poly.entity_id
_entity_poly.type
_entity_poly.pdbx_seq_one_letter_code
_entity_poly.pdbx_strand_id
1 'polypeptide(L)'
;MIVCATYNIKGGVGKTAAAVNLGYLASRNGYRTLVWDLDPQGAASFYLRGESLGALELDDLLNKKRGITEAIRATDYPKLDLLPASLAYRNLDVALSEFKNPTRRLGKLLAPLAAHYDLALLDCAPNLSVASENIFALADWLLVPIIPTPLSIRAYEQLQAFWAADAMASAKLLPFFSMVDRRRQLHCDLVTSFAQTHPEVLRSFIPYASHVERMGEQRAPIQAFAPTSPGARAFVALWQAFCMRIAIAPGAPSAG
;
A
#
# COMPACT_ATOMS: atom_id res chain seq x y z
N MET A 1 -9.25 -11.49 7.39
CA MET A 1 -8.14 -10.77 6.70
C MET A 1 -8.51 -9.30 6.60
N ILE A 2 -7.67 -8.42 7.09
CA ILE A 2 -7.81 -6.97 6.92
C ILE A 2 -7.17 -6.58 5.58
N VAL A 3 -7.83 -5.73 4.79
CA VAL A 3 -7.32 -5.25 3.52
C VAL A 3 -6.98 -3.77 3.63
N CYS A 4 -5.74 -3.42 3.38
CA CYS A 4 -5.27 -2.04 3.40
C CYS A 4 -4.60 -1.70 2.05
N ALA A 5 -5.01 -0.60 1.43
CA ALA A 5 -4.40 -0.14 0.20
C ALA A 5 -3.53 1.10 0.45
N THR A 6 -2.32 1.12 -0.11
CA THR A 6 -1.52 2.34 -0.19
C THR A 6 -1.89 3.07 -1.46
N TYR A 7 -2.57 4.20 -1.34
CA TYR A 7 -3.15 4.89 -2.48
C TYR A 7 -2.94 6.41 -2.44
N ASN A 8 -2.68 6.99 -3.56
CA ASN A 8 -2.73 8.43 -3.82
C ASN A 8 -2.75 8.65 -5.33
N ILE A 9 -3.50 9.65 -5.80
CA ILE A 9 -3.57 10.04 -7.22
C ILE A 9 -2.25 10.62 -7.74
N LYS A 10 -1.38 11.07 -6.83
CA LYS A 10 -0.06 11.61 -7.17
C LYS A 10 0.99 10.49 -7.18
N GLY A 11 1.82 10.48 -8.22
CA GLY A 11 2.99 9.59 -8.30
C GLY A 11 4.13 10.06 -7.38
N GLY A 12 5.02 9.12 -7.01
CA GLY A 12 6.25 9.42 -6.27
C GLY A 12 6.06 9.88 -4.82
N VAL A 13 4.92 9.61 -4.19
CA VAL A 13 4.64 10.03 -2.80
C VAL A 13 5.02 8.99 -1.73
N GLY A 14 5.52 7.80 -2.13
CA GLY A 14 5.97 6.76 -1.20
C GLY A 14 4.95 5.63 -0.96
N LYS A 15 3.98 5.40 -1.85
CA LYS A 15 3.00 4.30 -1.76
C LYS A 15 3.70 2.95 -1.62
N THR A 16 4.52 2.59 -2.59
CA THR A 16 5.26 1.33 -2.64
C THR A 16 6.18 1.15 -1.42
N ALA A 17 6.90 2.22 -1.03
CA ALA A 17 7.74 2.16 0.17
C ALA A 17 6.91 1.86 1.43
N ALA A 18 5.71 2.43 1.54
CA ALA A 18 4.81 2.14 2.66
C ALA A 18 4.30 0.69 2.60
N ALA A 19 3.79 0.21 1.45
CA ALA A 19 3.28 -1.16 1.31
C ALA A 19 4.34 -2.20 1.68
N VAL A 20 5.55 -2.07 1.13
CA VAL A 20 6.65 -3.02 1.35
C VAL A 20 7.13 -3.03 2.79
N ASN A 21 7.37 -1.84 3.40
CA ASN A 21 7.87 -1.78 4.77
C ASN A 21 6.82 -2.18 5.80
N LEU A 22 5.57 -1.78 5.62
CA LEU A 22 4.49 -2.21 6.52
C LEU A 22 4.19 -3.71 6.37
N GLY A 23 4.25 -4.26 5.16
CA GLY A 23 4.13 -5.71 4.92
C GLY A 23 5.21 -6.49 5.63
N TYR A 24 6.46 -6.05 5.53
CA TYR A 24 7.58 -6.64 6.24
C TYR A 24 7.40 -6.56 7.77
N LEU A 25 7.04 -5.38 8.28
CA LEU A 25 6.82 -5.20 9.71
C LEU A 25 5.67 -6.06 10.23
N ALA A 26 4.58 -6.18 9.48
CA ALA A 26 3.47 -7.06 9.82
C ALA A 26 3.92 -8.52 9.93
N SER A 27 4.67 -9.02 8.95
CA SER A 27 5.19 -10.40 8.97
C SER A 27 6.14 -10.65 10.13
N ARG A 28 7.02 -9.69 10.43
CA ARG A 28 7.92 -9.74 11.60
C ARG A 28 7.18 -9.73 12.94
N ASN A 29 5.99 -9.14 12.96
CA ASN A 29 5.10 -9.14 14.12
C ASN A 29 4.14 -10.35 14.15
N GLY A 30 4.36 -11.33 13.29
CA GLY A 30 3.69 -12.62 13.33
C GLY A 30 2.49 -12.75 12.41
N TYR A 31 2.03 -11.69 11.74
CA TYR A 31 0.89 -11.71 10.82
C TYR A 31 1.25 -12.38 9.50
N ARG A 32 0.40 -13.30 9.03
CA ARG A 32 0.46 -13.84 7.66
C ARG A 32 0.04 -12.73 6.72
N THR A 33 0.98 -12.21 5.96
CA THR A 33 0.83 -10.98 5.20
C THR A 33 0.99 -11.22 3.71
N LEU A 34 0.09 -10.68 2.92
CA LEU A 34 0.17 -10.62 1.47
C LEU A 34 0.42 -9.18 1.03
N VAL A 35 1.43 -8.95 0.21
CA VAL A 35 1.56 -7.72 -0.57
C VAL A 35 1.08 -8.01 -1.99
N TRP A 36 0.11 -7.25 -2.48
CA TRP A 36 -0.35 -7.32 -3.87
C TRP A 36 0.10 -6.07 -4.62
N ASP A 37 0.99 -6.25 -5.58
CA ASP A 37 1.49 -5.18 -6.43
C ASP A 37 0.54 -4.97 -7.62
N LEU A 38 -0.29 -3.93 -7.52
CA LEU A 38 -1.27 -3.53 -8.55
C LEU A 38 -0.73 -2.45 -9.48
N ASP A 39 0.49 -1.95 -9.25
CA ASP A 39 1.13 -1.01 -10.16
C ASP A 39 1.85 -1.78 -11.28
N PRO A 40 1.52 -1.56 -12.57
CA PRO A 40 2.23 -2.20 -13.68
C PRO A 40 3.72 -1.89 -13.74
N GLN A 41 4.20 -0.86 -13.00
CA GLN A 41 5.63 -0.58 -12.86
C GLN A 41 6.37 -1.62 -12.00
N GLY A 42 5.66 -2.40 -11.17
CA GLY A 42 6.20 -3.53 -10.44
C GLY A 42 7.22 -3.17 -9.35
N ALA A 43 7.11 -1.99 -8.75
CA ALA A 43 8.11 -1.54 -7.79
C ALA A 43 8.09 -2.35 -6.48
N ALA A 44 6.93 -2.75 -5.96
CA ALA A 44 6.85 -3.63 -4.80
C ALA A 44 7.40 -5.03 -5.10
N SER A 45 7.08 -5.56 -6.28
CA SER A 45 7.63 -6.82 -6.77
C SER A 45 9.15 -6.78 -6.86
N PHE A 46 9.71 -5.69 -7.38
CA PHE A 46 11.15 -5.48 -7.46
C PHE A 46 11.82 -5.44 -6.07
N TYR A 47 11.24 -4.72 -5.11
CA TYR A 47 11.79 -4.60 -3.75
C TYR A 47 11.72 -5.91 -2.97
N LEU A 48 10.71 -6.71 -3.19
CA LEU A 48 10.54 -8.01 -2.53
C LEU A 48 11.18 -9.17 -3.31
N ARG A 49 11.98 -8.86 -4.36
CA ARG A 49 12.66 -9.84 -5.23
C ARG A 49 11.72 -10.86 -5.86
N GLY A 50 10.45 -10.52 -5.96
CA GLY A 50 9.48 -11.34 -6.65
C GLY A 50 9.78 -11.37 -8.14
N GLU A 51 9.78 -12.56 -8.73
CA GLU A 51 9.77 -12.68 -10.16
C GLU A 51 8.44 -12.15 -10.68
N SER A 52 8.50 -11.23 -11.66
CA SER A 52 7.30 -10.78 -12.36
C SER A 52 6.53 -12.00 -12.85
N LEU A 53 5.22 -12.00 -12.67
CA LEU A 53 4.38 -13.01 -13.30
C LEU A 53 4.62 -12.85 -14.80
N GLY A 54 5.36 -13.81 -15.39
CA GLY A 54 5.35 -13.99 -16.83
C GLY A 54 3.88 -14.01 -17.23
N ALA A 55 3.51 -13.39 -18.36
CA ALA A 55 2.17 -13.16 -18.86
C ALA A 55 1.09 -14.10 -18.32
N LEU A 56 0.76 -14.05 -17.03
CA LEU A 56 -0.55 -14.42 -16.54
C LEU A 56 -1.45 -13.43 -17.26
N GLU A 57 -2.11 -13.90 -18.26
CA GLU A 57 -3.06 -13.09 -18.96
C GLU A 57 -4.01 -12.56 -17.89
N LEU A 58 -4.11 -11.27 -17.76
CA LEU A 58 -5.00 -10.60 -16.81
C LEU A 58 -6.40 -11.22 -16.88
N ASP A 59 -6.83 -11.60 -18.08
CA ASP A 59 -8.10 -12.26 -18.37
C ASP A 59 -8.21 -13.62 -17.66
N ASP A 60 -7.16 -14.43 -17.62
CA ASP A 60 -7.18 -15.71 -16.93
C ASP A 60 -7.35 -15.54 -15.41
N LEU A 61 -6.69 -14.53 -14.84
CA LEU A 61 -6.85 -14.17 -13.44
C LEU A 61 -8.27 -13.64 -13.17
N LEU A 62 -8.73 -12.66 -13.96
CA LEU A 62 -10.04 -12.04 -13.78
C LEU A 62 -11.17 -13.03 -14.04
N ASN A 63 -11.05 -13.94 -15.00
CA ASN A 63 -12.05 -14.95 -15.33
C ASN A 63 -11.94 -16.25 -14.49
N LYS A 64 -11.03 -16.29 -13.51
CA LYS A 64 -10.81 -17.47 -12.64
C LYS A 64 -10.43 -18.74 -13.41
N LYS A 65 -9.86 -18.63 -14.58
CA LYS A 65 -9.32 -19.79 -15.33
C LYS A 65 -8.08 -20.36 -14.64
N ARG A 66 -7.35 -19.50 -13.90
CA ARG A 66 -6.30 -19.89 -12.96
C ARG A 66 -6.62 -19.37 -11.57
N GLY A 67 -6.28 -20.15 -10.55
CA GLY A 67 -6.43 -19.72 -9.17
C GLY A 67 -5.46 -18.59 -8.83
N ILE A 68 -5.94 -17.53 -8.13
CA ILE A 68 -5.08 -16.46 -7.65
C ILE A 68 -3.91 -17.00 -6.80
N THR A 69 -4.10 -18.11 -6.11
CA THR A 69 -3.08 -18.80 -5.30
C THR A 69 -1.88 -19.25 -6.10
N GLU A 70 -2.06 -19.61 -7.37
CA GLU A 70 -0.96 -20.04 -8.25
C GLU A 70 -0.03 -18.87 -8.63
N ALA A 71 -0.55 -17.67 -8.55
CA ALA A 71 0.17 -16.43 -8.84
C ALA A 71 0.99 -15.91 -7.65
N ILE A 72 0.68 -16.37 -6.43
CA ILE A 72 1.37 -15.93 -5.21
C ILE A 72 2.78 -16.52 -5.18
N ARG A 73 3.73 -15.71 -4.74
CA ARG A 73 5.14 -16.06 -4.56
C ARG A 73 5.54 -15.84 -3.12
N ALA A 74 6.22 -16.82 -2.53
CA ALA A 74 6.92 -16.64 -1.28
C ALA A 74 8.04 -15.59 -1.46
N THR A 75 8.26 -14.76 -0.45
CA THR A 75 9.40 -13.84 -0.42
C THR A 75 10.53 -14.40 0.43
N ASP A 76 11.67 -13.69 0.49
CA ASP A 76 12.79 -14.04 1.39
C ASP A 76 12.41 -13.90 2.89
N TYR A 77 11.21 -13.40 3.19
CA TYR A 77 10.77 -13.07 4.54
C TYR A 77 9.64 -14.00 5.00
N PRO A 78 9.83 -14.75 6.11
CA PRO A 78 8.78 -15.63 6.64
C PRO A 78 7.46 -14.88 6.87
N LYS A 79 6.33 -15.52 6.52
CA LYS A 79 4.97 -14.96 6.64
C LYS A 79 4.69 -13.73 5.77
N LEU A 80 5.55 -13.41 4.82
CA LEU A 80 5.33 -12.37 3.82
C LEU A 80 5.33 -12.98 2.44
N ASP A 81 4.18 -13.00 1.82
CA ASP A 81 4.02 -13.44 0.44
C ASP A 81 3.72 -12.24 -0.48
N LEU A 82 3.99 -12.42 -1.75
CA LEU A 82 3.80 -11.43 -2.79
C LEU A 82 2.87 -11.97 -3.87
N LEU A 83 1.85 -11.21 -4.24
CA LEU A 83 1.18 -11.32 -5.52
C LEU A 83 1.81 -10.27 -6.46
N PRO A 84 2.71 -10.68 -7.37
CA PRO A 84 3.54 -9.74 -8.11
C PRO A 84 2.74 -8.95 -9.13
N ALA A 85 3.33 -7.82 -9.56
CA ALA A 85 2.82 -7.05 -10.67
C ALA A 85 2.86 -7.83 -11.99
N SER A 86 1.95 -7.46 -12.88
CA SER A 86 1.97 -7.87 -14.29
C SER A 86 1.90 -6.63 -15.18
N LEU A 87 2.64 -6.64 -16.27
CA LEU A 87 2.50 -5.61 -17.31
C LEU A 87 1.07 -5.55 -17.89
N ALA A 88 0.32 -6.66 -17.79
CA ALA A 88 -1.08 -6.70 -18.20
C ALA A 88 -1.97 -5.76 -17.36
N TYR A 89 -1.55 -5.41 -16.13
CA TYR A 89 -2.29 -4.46 -15.27
C TYR A 89 -2.41 -3.04 -15.87
N ARG A 90 -1.59 -2.67 -16.85
CA ARG A 90 -1.79 -1.44 -17.63
C ARG A 90 -3.18 -1.37 -18.32
N ASN A 91 -3.77 -2.52 -18.59
CA ASN A 91 -5.09 -2.65 -19.21
C ASN A 91 -6.18 -3.06 -18.19
N LEU A 92 -5.89 -2.99 -16.88
CA LEU A 92 -6.78 -3.46 -15.82
C LEU A 92 -8.16 -2.75 -15.88
N ASP A 93 -8.18 -1.45 -16.14
CA ASP A 93 -9.42 -0.68 -16.23
C ASP A 93 -10.32 -1.16 -17.36
N VAL A 94 -9.74 -1.41 -18.53
CA VAL A 94 -10.48 -1.94 -19.69
C VAL A 94 -11.03 -3.32 -19.39
N ALA A 95 -10.18 -4.21 -18.89
CA ALA A 95 -10.57 -5.58 -18.55
C ALA A 95 -11.64 -5.63 -17.45
N LEU A 96 -11.58 -4.74 -16.45
CA LEU A 96 -12.60 -4.67 -15.40
C LEU A 96 -13.94 -4.16 -15.96
N SER A 97 -13.92 -3.20 -16.90
CA SER A 97 -15.13 -2.60 -17.49
C SER A 97 -15.98 -3.61 -18.29
N GLU A 98 -15.41 -4.72 -18.73
CA GLU A 98 -16.12 -5.78 -19.45
C GLU A 98 -17.04 -6.62 -18.55
N PHE A 99 -16.89 -6.54 -17.22
CA PHE A 99 -17.71 -7.29 -16.29
C PHE A 99 -19.01 -6.57 -15.92
N LYS A 100 -20.10 -7.32 -15.71
CA LYS A 100 -21.39 -6.79 -15.26
C LYS A 100 -21.31 -5.98 -13.94
N ASN A 101 -20.37 -6.36 -13.05
CA ASN A 101 -20.10 -5.66 -11.80
C ASN A 101 -18.61 -5.32 -11.72
N PRO A 102 -18.16 -4.29 -12.45
CA PRO A 102 -16.75 -3.97 -12.62
C PRO A 102 -16.06 -3.64 -11.28
N THR A 103 -16.72 -2.92 -10.37
CA THR A 103 -16.16 -2.42 -9.11
C THR A 103 -15.98 -3.46 -8.01
N ARG A 104 -16.45 -4.70 -8.20
CA ARG A 104 -16.36 -5.78 -7.20
C ARG A 104 -15.45 -6.93 -7.62
N ARG A 105 -14.75 -6.79 -8.74
CA ARG A 105 -14.03 -7.93 -9.32
C ARG A 105 -12.80 -8.30 -8.52
N LEU A 106 -11.98 -7.32 -8.13
CA LEU A 106 -10.77 -7.57 -7.33
C LEU A 106 -11.11 -8.17 -5.96
N GLY A 107 -12.20 -7.74 -5.33
CA GLY A 107 -12.66 -8.33 -4.07
C GLY A 107 -13.01 -9.81 -4.19
N LYS A 108 -13.64 -10.21 -5.31
CA LYS A 108 -13.93 -11.63 -5.57
C LYS A 108 -12.70 -12.48 -5.82
N LEU A 109 -11.61 -11.88 -6.31
CA LEU A 109 -10.32 -12.55 -6.46
C LEU A 109 -9.63 -12.74 -5.10
N LEU A 110 -9.71 -11.73 -4.24
CA LEU A 110 -9.04 -11.76 -2.95
C LEU A 110 -9.77 -12.62 -1.90
N ALA A 111 -11.10 -12.78 -2.04
CA ALA A 111 -11.93 -13.46 -1.06
C ALA A 111 -11.45 -14.89 -0.68
N PRO A 112 -11.01 -15.76 -1.60
CA PRO A 112 -10.50 -17.10 -1.25
C PRO A 112 -9.26 -17.06 -0.35
N LEU A 113 -8.49 -15.96 -0.36
CA LEU A 113 -7.26 -15.81 0.40
C LEU A 113 -7.51 -15.40 1.87
N ALA A 114 -8.74 -15.02 2.22
CA ALA A 114 -9.08 -14.52 3.55
C ALA A 114 -8.81 -15.52 4.69
N ALA A 115 -8.82 -16.83 4.41
CA ALA A 115 -8.48 -17.87 5.38
C ALA A 115 -6.97 -18.08 5.55
N HIS A 116 -6.16 -17.61 4.60
CA HIS A 116 -4.73 -17.84 4.55
C HIS A 116 -3.90 -16.67 5.09
N TYR A 117 -4.43 -15.46 5.00
CA TYR A 117 -3.75 -14.22 5.40
C TYR A 117 -4.52 -13.46 6.47
N ASP A 118 -3.78 -12.79 7.35
CA ASP A 118 -4.34 -11.93 8.38
C ASP A 118 -4.43 -10.48 7.86
N LEU A 119 -3.48 -10.07 7.00
CA LEU A 119 -3.38 -8.74 6.40
C LEU A 119 -3.05 -8.84 4.91
N ALA A 120 -3.73 -8.06 4.08
CA ALA A 120 -3.36 -7.81 2.69
C ALA A 120 -3.04 -6.33 2.49
N LEU A 121 -1.88 -6.03 1.91
CA LEU A 121 -1.44 -4.70 1.55
C LEU A 121 -1.43 -4.57 0.02
N LEU A 122 -2.24 -3.66 -0.50
CA LEU A 122 -2.34 -3.39 -1.93
C LEU A 122 -1.47 -2.19 -2.29
N ASP A 123 -0.44 -2.38 -3.11
CA ASP A 123 0.35 -1.27 -3.68
C ASP A 123 -0.29 -0.81 -4.98
N CYS A 124 -0.81 0.41 -5.00
CA CYS A 124 -1.71 0.89 -6.04
C CYS A 124 -1.05 1.88 -7.00
N ALA A 125 -1.41 1.80 -8.27
CA ALA A 125 -1.02 2.80 -9.26
C ALA A 125 -1.65 4.18 -8.97
N PRO A 126 -1.02 5.30 -9.39
CA PRO A 126 -1.48 6.66 -9.11
C PRO A 126 -2.51 7.15 -10.14
N ASN A 127 -3.69 6.54 -10.21
CA ASN A 127 -4.75 6.92 -11.15
C ASN A 127 -6.14 6.87 -10.50
N LEU A 128 -7.06 7.68 -10.98
CA LEU A 128 -8.50 7.58 -10.68
C LEU A 128 -9.18 6.84 -11.83
N SER A 129 -9.68 5.63 -11.57
CA SER A 129 -10.15 4.73 -12.60
C SER A 129 -11.04 3.63 -12.02
N VAL A 130 -11.60 2.76 -12.86
CA VAL A 130 -12.37 1.58 -12.42
C VAL A 130 -11.57 0.69 -11.45
N ALA A 131 -10.25 0.59 -11.65
CA ALA A 131 -9.40 -0.14 -10.71
C ALA A 131 -9.38 0.53 -9.33
N SER A 132 -9.31 1.85 -9.25
CA SER A 132 -9.36 2.56 -7.97
C SER A 132 -10.72 2.43 -7.27
N GLU A 133 -11.83 2.43 -8.00
CA GLU A 133 -13.16 2.13 -7.44
C GLU A 133 -13.23 0.72 -6.85
N ASN A 134 -12.62 -0.29 -7.53
CA ASN A 134 -12.48 -1.63 -6.95
C ASN A 134 -11.70 -1.61 -5.64
N ILE A 135 -10.60 -0.85 -5.58
CA ILE A 135 -9.76 -0.73 -4.38
C ILE A 135 -10.57 -0.08 -3.25
N PHE A 136 -11.33 0.98 -3.53
CA PHE A 136 -12.16 1.68 -2.54
C PHE A 136 -13.30 0.81 -2.00
N ALA A 137 -13.87 -0.06 -2.85
CA ALA A 137 -14.89 -1.00 -2.44
C ALA A 137 -14.35 -2.24 -1.70
N LEU A 138 -13.07 -2.59 -1.94
CA LEU A 138 -12.42 -3.78 -1.41
C LEU A 138 -11.71 -3.52 -0.08
N ALA A 139 -11.03 -2.37 0.03
CA ALA A 139 -10.17 -2.07 1.16
C ALA A 139 -11.00 -1.70 2.41
N ASP A 140 -10.55 -2.14 3.58
CA ASP A 140 -11.02 -1.63 4.87
C ASP A 140 -10.40 -0.26 5.17
N TRP A 141 -9.15 -0.05 4.70
CA TRP A 141 -8.37 1.14 4.99
C TRP A 141 -7.57 1.60 3.76
N LEU A 142 -7.55 2.92 3.53
CA LEU A 142 -6.68 3.56 2.56
C LEU A 142 -5.56 4.32 3.29
N LEU A 143 -4.34 3.80 3.26
CA LEU A 143 -3.14 4.52 3.68
C LEU A 143 -2.76 5.52 2.58
N VAL A 144 -2.83 6.81 2.90
CA VAL A 144 -2.61 7.88 1.92
C VAL A 144 -1.34 8.66 2.26
N PRO A 145 -0.19 8.34 1.63
CA PRO A 145 1.03 9.11 1.82
C PRO A 145 0.90 10.50 1.20
N ILE A 146 1.21 11.56 1.97
CA ILE A 146 1.13 12.95 1.54
C ILE A 146 2.51 13.59 1.72
N ILE A 147 3.09 14.15 0.64
CA ILE A 147 4.25 15.02 0.78
C ILE A 147 3.76 16.37 1.32
N PRO A 148 4.42 17.00 2.32
CA PRO A 148 3.97 18.27 2.87
C PRO A 148 4.24 19.45 1.90
N THR A 149 3.49 19.47 0.81
CA THR A 149 3.49 20.53 -0.21
C THR A 149 2.05 20.89 -0.59
N PRO A 150 1.76 22.14 -0.98
CA PRO A 150 0.40 22.56 -1.33
C PRO A 150 -0.26 21.70 -2.40
N LEU A 151 0.48 21.31 -3.44
CA LEU A 151 -0.04 20.45 -4.51
C LEU A 151 -0.36 19.02 -4.04
N SER A 152 0.37 18.50 -3.05
CA SER A 152 0.11 17.17 -2.52
C SER A 152 -1.10 17.16 -1.57
N ILE A 153 -1.29 18.24 -0.83
CA ILE A 153 -2.49 18.44 0.00
C ILE A 153 -3.72 18.58 -0.90
N ARG A 154 -3.66 19.39 -1.95
CA ARG A 154 -4.73 19.49 -2.94
C ARG A 154 -5.07 18.15 -3.59
N ALA A 155 -4.06 17.32 -3.89
CA ALA A 155 -4.30 15.98 -4.42
C ALA A 155 -5.05 15.09 -3.40
N TYR A 156 -4.76 15.23 -2.11
CA TYR A 156 -5.50 14.53 -1.06
C TYR A 156 -6.95 15.00 -0.97
N GLU A 157 -7.20 16.32 -1.02
CA GLU A 157 -8.55 16.88 -1.03
C GLU A 157 -9.37 16.41 -2.24
N GLN A 158 -8.74 16.32 -3.42
CA GLN A 158 -9.36 15.74 -4.62
C GLN A 158 -9.70 14.27 -4.42
N LEU A 159 -8.79 13.49 -3.81
CA LEU A 159 -9.05 12.09 -3.48
C LEU A 159 -10.22 11.96 -2.50
N GLN A 160 -10.27 12.79 -1.45
CA GLN A 160 -11.38 12.79 -0.49
C GLN A 160 -12.72 13.09 -1.18
N ALA A 161 -12.75 14.09 -2.06
CA ALA A 161 -13.96 14.44 -2.80
C ALA A 161 -14.42 13.30 -3.73
N PHE A 162 -13.48 12.68 -4.44
CA PHE A 162 -13.77 11.54 -5.31
C PHE A 162 -14.28 10.34 -4.49
N TRP A 163 -13.57 10.00 -3.40
CA TRP A 163 -13.94 8.90 -2.51
C TRP A 163 -15.33 9.13 -1.88
N ALA A 164 -15.64 10.35 -1.44
CA ALA A 164 -16.93 10.68 -0.84
C ALA A 164 -18.09 10.63 -1.84
N ALA A 165 -17.82 10.80 -3.13
CA ALA A 165 -18.81 10.71 -4.20
C ALA A 165 -19.06 9.25 -4.64
N ASP A 166 -18.17 8.31 -4.34
CA ASP A 166 -18.31 6.90 -4.69
C ASP A 166 -19.21 6.19 -3.67
N ALA A 167 -20.42 5.83 -4.08
CA ALA A 167 -21.39 5.12 -3.25
C ALA A 167 -20.91 3.71 -2.80
N MET A 168 -19.87 3.16 -3.43
CA MET A 168 -19.30 1.86 -3.11
C MET A 168 -18.06 1.96 -2.20
N ALA A 169 -17.54 3.17 -1.99
CA ALA A 169 -16.37 3.37 -1.16
C ALA A 169 -16.69 3.08 0.32
N SER A 170 -16.08 2.03 0.85
CA SER A 170 -16.24 1.61 2.26
C SER A 170 -14.97 1.82 3.09
N ALA A 171 -13.83 2.02 2.43
CA ALA A 171 -12.54 2.17 3.07
C ALA A 171 -12.47 3.42 3.96
N LYS A 172 -11.82 3.32 5.10
CA LYS A 172 -11.51 4.48 5.94
C LYS A 172 -10.18 5.11 5.51
N LEU A 173 -10.14 6.43 5.36
CA LEU A 173 -8.92 7.13 4.98
C LEU A 173 -7.97 7.26 6.18
N LEU A 174 -6.70 6.91 5.96
CA LEU A 174 -5.60 7.08 6.91
C LEU A 174 -4.45 7.84 6.25
N PRO A 175 -4.54 9.17 6.16
CA PRO A 175 -3.43 9.97 5.65
C PRO A 175 -2.25 9.94 6.60
N PHE A 176 -1.04 10.00 6.05
CA PHE A 176 0.20 10.21 6.79
C PHE A 176 1.19 11.01 5.96
N PHE A 177 2.07 11.75 6.61
CA PHE A 177 3.07 12.51 5.89
C PHE A 177 4.28 11.65 5.52
N SER A 178 4.71 11.80 4.27
CA SER A 178 5.87 11.13 3.68
C SER A 178 6.86 12.17 3.14
N MET A 179 8.14 11.80 3.08
CA MET A 179 9.23 12.65 2.59
C MET A 179 9.32 14.01 3.31
N VAL A 180 9.09 14.01 4.62
CA VAL A 180 9.17 15.22 5.43
C VAL A 180 10.62 15.66 5.59
N ASP A 181 10.97 16.84 5.11
CA ASP A 181 12.25 17.49 5.39
C ASP A 181 12.05 18.56 6.47
N ARG A 182 12.48 18.27 7.68
CA ARG A 182 12.35 19.17 8.84
C ARG A 182 13.15 20.48 8.73
N ARG A 183 14.09 20.58 7.80
CA ARG A 183 14.84 21.81 7.54
C ARG A 183 14.00 22.83 6.75
N ARG A 184 12.92 22.36 6.13
CA ARG A 184 12.00 23.21 5.37
C ARG A 184 10.85 23.66 6.25
N GLN A 185 10.80 24.97 6.57
CA GLN A 185 9.74 25.54 7.41
C GLN A 185 8.34 25.21 6.86
N LEU A 186 8.14 25.33 5.54
CA LEU A 186 6.88 24.98 4.90
C LEU A 186 6.41 23.55 5.22
N HIS A 187 7.32 22.57 5.28
CA HIS A 187 6.95 21.19 5.62
C HIS A 187 6.46 21.10 7.07
N CYS A 188 7.13 21.76 8.00
CA CYS A 188 6.75 21.78 9.41
C CYS A 188 5.38 22.45 9.61
N ASP A 189 5.15 23.58 8.96
CA ASP A 189 3.90 24.34 9.06
C ASP A 189 2.73 23.53 8.50
N LEU A 190 2.90 22.90 7.33
CA LEU A 190 1.85 22.09 6.70
C LEU A 190 1.54 20.84 7.50
N VAL A 191 2.53 20.14 8.05
CA VAL A 191 2.30 18.98 8.93
C VAL A 191 1.49 19.38 10.15
N THR A 192 1.81 20.52 10.76
CA THR A 192 1.15 21.01 11.97
C THR A 192 -0.29 21.47 11.68
N SER A 193 -0.49 22.31 10.66
CA SER A 193 -1.80 22.86 10.32
C SER A 193 -2.76 21.76 9.81
N PHE A 194 -2.27 20.82 8.99
CA PHE A 194 -3.07 19.71 8.50
C PHE A 194 -3.56 18.80 9.64
N ALA A 195 -2.71 18.51 10.63
CA ALA A 195 -3.08 17.69 11.76
C ALA A 195 -4.14 18.32 12.68
N GLN A 196 -4.30 19.65 12.63
CA GLN A 196 -5.35 20.36 13.38
C GLN A 196 -6.74 20.20 12.73
N THR A 197 -6.80 20.08 11.42
CA THR A 197 -8.05 20.02 10.64
C THR A 197 -8.42 18.58 10.22
N HIS A 198 -7.46 17.63 10.30
CA HIS A 198 -7.62 16.25 9.87
C HIS A 198 -7.28 15.28 11.01
N PRO A 199 -8.23 14.99 11.92
CA PRO A 199 -8.00 14.12 13.07
C PRO A 199 -7.71 12.66 12.69
N GLU A 200 -8.04 12.27 11.44
CA GLU A 200 -7.74 10.96 10.87
C GLU A 200 -6.26 10.77 10.54
N VAL A 201 -5.47 11.87 10.42
CA VAL A 201 -4.05 11.77 10.06
C VAL A 201 -3.24 10.97 11.10
N LEU A 202 -2.42 10.07 10.63
CA LEU A 202 -1.46 9.39 11.49
C LEU A 202 -0.36 10.38 11.87
N ARG A 203 -0.09 10.52 13.17
CA ARG A 203 0.87 11.51 13.68
C ARG A 203 2.33 11.14 13.42
N SER A 204 2.60 9.88 13.04
CA SER A 204 3.92 9.46 12.57
C SER A 204 4.11 9.87 11.11
N PHE A 205 5.32 10.23 10.75
CA PHE A 205 5.68 10.59 9.38
C PHE A 205 6.98 9.92 8.93
N ILE A 206 7.14 9.75 7.62
CA ILE A 206 8.36 9.23 7.02
C ILE A 206 9.23 10.41 6.59
N PRO A 207 10.47 10.54 7.11
CA PRO A 207 11.38 11.61 6.72
C PRO A 207 11.86 11.42 5.28
N TYR A 208 12.27 12.50 4.64
CA TYR A 208 13.09 12.42 3.43
C TYR A 208 14.46 11.85 3.80
N ALA A 209 14.71 10.60 3.44
CA ALA A 209 15.89 9.86 3.87
C ALA A 209 16.45 9.00 2.73
N SER A 210 17.75 9.10 2.50
CA SER A 210 18.47 8.35 1.45
C SER A 210 18.34 6.83 1.61
N HIS A 211 18.21 6.31 2.83
CA HIS A 211 17.99 4.88 3.04
C HIS A 211 16.67 4.38 2.43
N VAL A 212 15.64 5.23 2.31
CA VAL A 212 14.40 4.85 1.62
C VAL A 212 14.63 4.72 0.11
N GLU A 213 15.42 5.62 -0.47
CA GLU A 213 15.81 5.53 -1.89
C GLU A 213 16.66 4.28 -2.15
N ARG A 214 17.55 3.93 -1.21
CA ARG A 214 18.41 2.74 -1.30
C ARG A 214 17.65 1.40 -1.23
N MET A 215 16.36 1.39 -0.92
CA MET A 215 15.55 0.18 -1.06
C MET A 215 15.63 -0.40 -2.48
N GLY A 216 15.77 0.46 -3.50
CA GLY A 216 15.96 0.04 -4.90
C GLY A 216 17.29 -0.67 -5.14
N GLU A 217 18.37 -0.19 -4.55
CA GLU A 217 19.71 -0.82 -4.65
C GLU A 217 19.73 -2.16 -3.91
N GLN A 218 19.18 -2.20 -2.71
CA GLN A 218 19.20 -3.36 -1.83
C GLN A 218 18.14 -4.41 -2.20
N ARG A 219 17.11 -4.00 -2.98
CA ARG A 219 15.92 -4.82 -3.27
C ARG A 219 15.38 -5.45 -1.99
N ALA A 220 15.12 -4.60 -0.99
CA ALA A 220 14.73 -5.04 0.34
C ALA A 220 13.94 -3.96 1.09
N PRO A 221 13.08 -4.33 2.07
CA PRO A 221 12.52 -3.39 3.04
C PRO A 221 13.64 -2.75 3.87
N ILE A 222 13.48 -1.49 4.25
CA ILE A 222 14.53 -0.73 4.95
C ILE A 222 14.98 -1.39 6.27
N GLN A 223 14.07 -2.06 6.97
CA GLN A 223 14.37 -2.77 8.22
C GLN A 223 15.32 -3.96 8.00
N ALA A 224 15.33 -4.55 6.81
CA ALA A 224 16.17 -5.72 6.52
C ALA A 224 17.65 -5.35 6.31
N PHE A 225 17.98 -4.12 5.87
CA PHE A 225 19.35 -3.72 5.59
C PHE A 225 19.85 -2.52 6.43
N ALA A 226 18.97 -1.70 6.98
CA ALA A 226 19.33 -0.52 7.78
C ALA A 226 18.38 -0.32 8.98
N PRO A 227 18.24 -1.31 9.89
CA PRO A 227 17.21 -1.32 10.93
C PRO A 227 17.33 -0.15 11.93
N THR A 228 18.52 0.39 12.14
CA THR A 228 18.77 1.51 13.04
C THR A 228 18.67 2.89 12.39
N SER A 229 18.41 2.94 11.08
CA SER A 229 18.29 4.21 10.35
C SER A 229 17.08 5.04 10.78
N PRO A 230 17.09 6.37 10.61
CA PRO A 230 15.92 7.21 10.88
C PRO A 230 14.69 6.79 10.08
N GLY A 231 14.85 6.37 8.82
CA GLY A 231 13.77 5.88 7.99
C GLY A 231 13.16 4.59 8.52
N ALA A 232 14.01 3.64 8.96
CA ALA A 232 13.55 2.39 9.55
C ALA A 232 12.73 2.64 10.83
N ARG A 233 13.23 3.47 11.75
CA ARG A 233 12.50 3.86 12.97
C ARG A 233 11.18 4.55 12.65
N ALA A 234 11.14 5.37 11.61
CA ALA A 234 9.92 6.05 11.17
C ALA A 234 8.86 5.06 10.66
N PHE A 235 9.25 4.03 9.89
CA PHE A 235 8.32 2.98 9.48
C PHE A 235 7.82 2.14 10.65
N VAL A 236 8.64 1.87 11.67
CA VAL A 236 8.17 1.22 12.91
C VAL A 236 7.13 2.08 13.61
N ALA A 237 7.36 3.38 13.75
CA ALA A 237 6.39 4.30 14.34
C ALA A 237 5.09 4.38 13.52
N LEU A 238 5.20 4.36 12.19
CA LEU A 238 4.03 4.32 11.30
C LEU A 238 3.24 3.02 11.47
N TRP A 239 3.93 1.88 11.55
CA TRP A 239 3.31 0.58 11.80
C TRP A 239 2.54 0.57 13.13
N GLN A 240 3.15 1.06 14.20
CA GLN A 240 2.51 1.15 15.52
C GLN A 240 1.26 2.05 15.49
N ALA A 241 1.36 3.23 14.86
CA ALA A 241 0.22 4.13 14.69
C ALA A 241 -0.90 3.50 13.84
N PHE A 242 -0.54 2.78 12.79
CA PHE A 242 -1.47 2.03 11.96
C PHE A 242 -2.18 0.93 12.77
N CYS A 243 -1.45 0.08 13.50
CA CYS A 243 -2.03 -0.97 14.33
C CYS A 243 -3.05 -0.43 15.34
N MET A 244 -2.75 0.69 15.99
CA MET A 244 -3.69 1.35 16.90
C MET A 244 -4.99 1.77 16.21
N ARG A 245 -4.92 2.25 14.97
CA ARG A 245 -6.10 2.69 14.20
C ARG A 245 -6.96 1.53 13.71
N ILE A 246 -6.35 0.41 13.33
CA ILE A 246 -7.07 -0.75 12.80
C ILE A 246 -7.40 -1.78 13.90
N ALA A 247 -7.10 -1.45 15.15
CA ALA A 247 -7.36 -2.28 16.35
C ALA A 247 -6.75 -3.69 16.28
N ILE A 248 -5.51 -3.80 15.79
CA ILE A 248 -4.69 -5.01 15.88
C ILE A 248 -3.53 -4.79 16.83
N ALA A 249 -3.05 -5.88 17.46
CA ALA A 249 -1.87 -5.79 18.31
C ALA A 249 -0.62 -5.45 17.45
N PRO A 250 0.25 -4.51 17.87
CA PRO A 250 1.47 -4.22 17.12
C PRO A 250 2.50 -5.36 17.14
N GLY A 251 2.18 -6.51 17.73
CA GLY A 251 3.04 -7.68 17.87
C GLY A 251 4.28 -7.40 18.75
N ALA A 252 4.77 -8.39 19.47
CA ALA A 252 6.12 -8.30 20.04
C ALA A 252 7.14 -8.45 18.89
N PRO A 253 8.18 -7.58 18.78
CA PRO A 253 9.25 -7.80 17.82
C PRO A 253 9.84 -9.19 18.08
N SER A 254 9.78 -10.08 17.07
CA SER A 254 10.47 -11.36 17.18
C SER A 254 11.95 -11.07 17.36
N ALA A 255 12.51 -11.46 18.50
CA ALA A 255 13.95 -11.49 18.68
C ALA A 255 14.55 -12.32 17.54
N GLY A 256 15.29 -11.69 16.66
CA GLY A 256 16.03 -12.28 15.54
C GLY A 256 17.42 -12.64 15.95
#